data_e984976f06309f00ab2803ad12d5ae76
#
_entry.id   e984976f06309f00ab2803ad12d5ae76
#
_cell.length_a   1.000
_cell.length_b   1.000
_cell.length_c   1.000
_cell.angle_alpha   90.00
_cell.angle_beta   90.00
_cell.angle_gamma   90.00
#
_symmetry.space_group_name_H-M   'P 1'
#
loop_
_entity.id
_entity.type
_entity.pdbx_description
1 polymer ?
#
loop_
_entity_poly.entity_id
_entity_poly.type
_entity_poly.pdbx_seq_one_letter_code
_entity_poly.pdbx_strand_id
1 'polypeptide(L)'
;SDDVNVLLGNGSAIDDVSGKALTERTLGVVSGCSNHGKIEGDINAGGIAGIMNTEYDVDPEVDMDLTELTDVEVRSTTNDVLIHCINYGTVAGKKRNSGGVAGSEELGLIHACENYGTVQLESGNGLGGIAGYSASRVNQSYALCNLKGDNKIGGITGEGYDISNCLAMVTISGNRTEKIGSIAGCINEDGTLENNYFVSDLWGGVDQINYIGKAQRCTYEELMQMETVPTGFTQVTVTFEQDDEVLATLQIPYDGTVT
;
A
#
# COMPACT_ATOMS: atom_id res chain seq x y z
N SER A 1 14.68 -4.34 11.25
CA SER A 1 14.13 -3.70 12.44
C SER A 1 14.18 -2.20 12.22
N ASP A 2 13.01 -1.61 12.13
CA ASP A 2 12.82 -0.22 11.78
C ASP A 2 12.99 0.63 13.04
N ASP A 3 14.22 0.66 13.55
CA ASP A 3 14.56 1.51 14.68
C ASP A 3 14.85 2.91 14.11
N VAL A 4 13.91 3.81 14.29
CA VAL A 4 14.09 5.23 13.96
C VAL A 4 14.54 5.95 15.21
N ASN A 5 15.62 6.69 15.12
CA ASN A 5 16.06 7.56 16.20
C ASN A 5 15.20 8.81 16.21
N VAL A 6 14.22 8.87 17.09
CA VAL A 6 13.37 10.03 17.31
C VAL A 6 13.44 10.40 18.77
N LEU A 7 13.70 11.67 19.02
CA LEU A 7 13.67 12.22 20.36
C LEU A 7 12.27 12.80 20.59
N LEU A 8 11.49 12.17 21.46
CA LEU A 8 10.18 12.65 21.85
C LEU A 8 10.21 12.95 23.33
N GLY A 9 10.02 14.16 23.68
CA GLY A 9 9.90 14.57 25.06
C GLY A 9 9.63 16.04 25.14
N ASN A 10 8.82 16.41 26.09
CA ASN A 10 8.71 17.78 26.48
C ASN A 10 10.05 18.15 27.12
N GLY A 11 10.88 18.94 26.45
CA GLY A 11 12.25 19.26 26.86
C GLY A 11 12.40 19.78 28.28
N SER A 12 11.30 20.25 28.89
CA SER A 12 11.27 20.69 30.31
C SER A 12 11.25 19.52 31.31
N ALA A 13 11.17 18.28 30.88
CA ALA A 13 11.04 17.10 31.74
C ALA A 13 12.21 16.11 31.64
N ILE A 14 13.27 16.43 30.89
CA ILE A 14 14.42 15.53 30.71
C ILE A 14 15.51 15.96 31.68
N ASP A 15 15.66 15.21 32.76
CA ASP A 15 16.86 15.21 33.59
C ASP A 15 18.04 14.68 32.75
N ASP A 16 19.26 14.93 33.20
CA ASP A 16 20.47 14.41 32.57
C ASP A 16 20.32 12.91 32.27
N VAL A 17 20.15 12.59 30.97
CA VAL A 17 19.97 11.24 30.46
C VAL A 17 21.20 10.74 29.69
N SER A 18 22.34 11.44 29.81
CA SER A 18 23.58 11.02 29.18
C SER A 18 23.93 9.58 29.58
N GLY A 19 24.22 8.76 28.60
CA GLY A 19 24.50 7.34 28.77
C GLY A 19 23.27 6.45 29.00
N LYS A 20 22.03 6.96 28.85
CA LYS A 20 20.80 6.15 28.88
C LYS A 20 20.23 5.97 27.48
N ALA A 21 19.76 4.76 27.21
CA ALA A 21 18.96 4.50 26.01
C ALA A 21 17.50 4.88 26.29
N LEU A 22 16.96 5.81 25.52
CA LEU A 22 15.54 6.15 25.55
C LEU A 22 14.85 5.35 24.45
N THR A 23 13.84 4.58 24.82
CA THR A 23 13.03 3.82 23.85
C THR A 23 11.62 4.35 23.89
N GLU A 24 11.13 4.79 22.74
CA GLU A 24 9.75 5.18 22.56
C GLU A 24 9.01 4.18 21.69
N ARG A 25 7.74 3.98 22.00
CA ARG A 25 6.79 3.20 21.21
C ARG A 25 5.68 4.11 20.72
N THR A 26 5.57 4.27 19.42
CA THR A 26 4.37 4.80 18.80
C THR A 26 3.46 3.64 18.40
N LEU A 27 2.17 3.79 18.69
CA LEU A 27 1.13 2.81 18.39
C LEU A 27 0.04 3.50 17.57
N GLY A 28 0.24 3.54 16.27
CA GLY A 28 -0.78 4.00 15.31
C GLY A 28 -1.49 2.79 14.70
N VAL A 29 -2.70 2.45 15.13
CA VAL A 29 -3.47 1.35 14.55
C VAL A 29 -4.74 1.85 13.91
N VAL A 30 -4.87 1.64 12.59
CA VAL A 30 -6.11 1.82 11.85
C VAL A 30 -6.61 0.45 11.42
N SER A 31 -7.77 0.05 11.92
CA SER A 31 -8.31 -1.29 11.73
C SER A 31 -9.76 -1.29 11.28
N GLY A 32 -10.08 -2.17 10.32
CA GLY A 32 -11.45 -2.43 9.89
C GLY A 32 -12.14 -1.22 9.22
N CYS A 33 -11.38 -0.29 8.68
CA CYS A 33 -11.93 0.90 8.02
C CYS A 33 -12.26 0.62 6.55
N SER A 34 -13.30 1.27 6.03
CA SER A 34 -13.62 1.23 4.60
C SER A 34 -13.81 2.62 4.02
N ASN A 35 -13.29 2.81 2.81
CA ASN A 35 -13.54 4.01 2.00
C ASN A 35 -14.44 3.68 0.82
N HIS A 36 -15.51 4.44 0.66
CA HIS A 36 -16.41 4.37 -0.49
C HIS A 36 -16.45 5.68 -1.29
N GLY A 37 -15.75 6.70 -0.81
CA GLY A 37 -15.72 8.03 -1.41
C GLY A 37 -14.56 8.23 -2.39
N LYS A 38 -14.54 9.40 -3.00
CA LYS A 38 -13.41 9.87 -3.81
C LYS A 38 -12.41 10.60 -2.93
N ILE A 39 -11.14 10.20 -3.03
CA ILE A 39 -10.00 10.89 -2.40
C ILE A 39 -9.21 11.60 -3.48
N GLU A 40 -8.85 12.85 -3.26
CA GLU A 40 -7.98 13.63 -4.15
C GLU A 40 -6.83 14.22 -3.32
N GLY A 41 -5.62 14.14 -3.86
CA GLY A 41 -4.42 14.66 -3.21
C GLY A 41 -3.34 15.04 -4.21
N ASP A 42 -2.42 15.92 -3.80
CA ASP A 42 -1.28 16.29 -4.65
C ASP A 42 -0.18 15.22 -4.58
N ILE A 43 0.12 14.79 -3.38
CA ILE A 43 1.13 13.77 -3.07
C ILE A 43 0.59 12.83 -1.99
N ASN A 44 1.06 11.61 -1.97
CA ASN A 44 0.74 10.59 -0.96
C ASN A 44 -0.79 10.41 -0.80
N ALA A 45 -1.51 10.21 -1.90
CA ALA A 45 -2.94 9.98 -1.86
C ALA A 45 -3.23 8.50 -1.56
N GLY A 46 -3.96 8.23 -0.50
CA GLY A 46 -4.38 6.88 -0.11
C GLY A 46 -5.84 6.82 0.31
N GLY A 47 -6.50 5.71 0.02
CA GLY A 47 -7.92 5.53 0.35
C GLY A 47 -8.20 5.50 1.86
N ILE A 48 -7.24 5.08 2.66
CA ILE A 48 -7.32 4.98 4.12
C ILE A 48 -6.31 5.94 4.78
N ALA A 49 -5.05 5.94 4.33
CA ALA A 49 -4.01 6.80 4.88
C ALA A 49 -3.22 7.49 3.77
N GLY A 50 -2.93 8.77 3.93
CA GLY A 50 -2.05 9.50 3.01
C GLY A 50 -0.61 9.05 3.18
N ILE A 51 -0.12 9.02 4.41
CA ILE A 51 1.24 8.61 4.77
C ILE A 51 1.23 7.85 6.10
N MET A 52 2.07 6.84 6.19
CA MET A 52 2.44 6.14 7.44
C MET A 52 3.90 6.47 7.73
N ASN A 53 4.13 7.27 8.74
CA ASN A 53 5.46 7.71 9.14
C ASN A 53 5.42 8.22 10.58
N THR A 54 6.55 8.26 11.24
CA THR A 54 6.67 9.03 12.49
C THR A 54 6.69 10.51 12.18
N GLU A 55 5.97 11.28 12.96
CA GLU A 55 6.04 12.73 12.88
C GLU A 55 7.38 13.19 13.46
N TYR A 56 8.19 13.82 12.61
CA TYR A 56 9.46 14.41 13.01
C TYR A 56 9.30 15.90 13.33
N ASP A 57 8.20 16.27 13.94
CA ASP A 57 8.03 17.65 14.39
C ASP A 57 8.55 17.81 15.83
N VAL A 58 9.79 17.42 16.00
CA VAL A 58 10.56 17.90 17.16
C VAL A 58 11.14 19.25 16.76
N ASP A 59 10.54 20.32 17.26
CA ASP A 59 11.15 21.64 17.18
C ASP A 59 12.32 21.70 18.20
N PRO A 60 13.58 21.56 17.75
CA PRO A 60 14.72 21.50 18.67
C PRO A 60 14.91 22.80 19.45
N GLU A 61 14.35 23.94 18.96
CA GLU A 61 14.44 25.23 19.63
C GLU A 61 13.41 25.38 20.76
N VAL A 62 12.29 24.65 20.68
CA VAL A 62 11.21 24.73 21.67
C VAL A 62 11.22 23.53 22.61
N ASP A 63 11.53 22.34 22.08
CA ASP A 63 11.35 21.09 22.81
C ASP A 63 12.65 20.57 23.45
N MET A 64 13.84 20.99 22.96
CA MET A 64 15.11 20.51 23.51
C MET A 64 16.29 21.45 23.26
N ASP A 65 17.10 21.67 24.28
CA ASP A 65 18.47 22.14 24.12
C ASP A 65 19.39 20.94 23.89
N LEU A 66 19.58 20.56 22.64
CA LEU A 66 20.39 19.41 22.22
C LEU A 66 21.90 19.64 22.38
N THR A 67 22.33 20.84 22.73
CA THR A 67 23.76 21.21 22.80
C THR A 67 24.51 20.50 23.94
N GLU A 68 23.79 19.99 24.95
CA GLU A 68 24.37 19.31 26.11
C GLU A 68 24.23 17.77 26.08
N LEU A 69 23.57 17.20 25.06
CA LEU A 69 23.33 15.74 24.96
C LEU A 69 24.38 15.09 24.07
N THR A 70 25.52 14.70 24.62
CA THR A 70 26.63 14.12 23.85
C THR A 70 26.59 12.60 23.69
N ASP A 71 25.82 11.87 24.48
CA ASP A 71 25.80 10.40 24.50
C ASP A 71 24.40 9.79 24.71
N VAL A 72 23.36 10.33 24.05
CA VAL A 72 22.00 9.77 24.12
C VAL A 72 21.73 8.94 22.88
N GLU A 73 21.50 7.65 23.05
CA GLU A 73 20.95 6.79 22.02
C GLU A 73 19.44 6.72 22.20
N VAL A 74 18.69 7.29 21.23
CA VAL A 74 17.24 7.22 21.21
C VAL A 74 16.84 6.15 20.21
N ARG A 75 16.07 5.18 20.68
CA ARG A 75 15.44 4.15 19.82
C ARG A 75 13.94 4.34 19.83
N SER A 76 13.40 4.62 18.69
CA SER A 76 11.96 4.61 18.47
C SER A 76 11.56 3.33 17.74
N THR A 77 10.58 2.62 18.28
CA THR A 77 9.96 1.47 17.60
C THR A 77 8.55 1.87 17.24
N THR A 78 8.27 2.01 15.95
CA THR A 78 6.92 2.26 15.47
C THR A 78 6.20 0.93 15.22
N ASN A 79 4.95 0.87 15.68
CA ASN A 79 4.01 -0.22 15.36
C ASN A 79 2.80 0.33 14.62
N ASP A 80 3.04 1.27 13.71
CA ASP A 80 1.97 1.81 12.87
C ASP A 80 1.46 0.72 11.93
N VAL A 81 0.15 0.44 12.02
CA VAL A 81 -0.46 -0.68 11.30
C VAL A 81 -1.76 -0.25 10.65
N LEU A 82 -1.88 -0.52 9.35
CA LEU A 82 -3.16 -0.58 8.66
C LEU A 82 -3.56 -2.05 8.54
N ILE A 83 -4.66 -2.43 9.16
CA ILE A 83 -5.09 -3.83 9.19
C ILE A 83 -6.58 -3.98 8.86
N HIS A 84 -6.90 -4.93 7.99
CA HIS A 84 -8.29 -5.24 7.57
C HIS A 84 -9.04 -4.01 7.03
N CYS A 85 -8.34 -3.12 6.33
CA CYS A 85 -8.94 -1.93 5.73
C CYS A 85 -9.25 -2.17 4.26
N ILE A 86 -10.38 -1.63 3.77
CA ILE A 86 -10.85 -1.87 2.41
C ILE A 86 -11.13 -0.55 1.70
N ASN A 87 -10.61 -0.38 0.49
CA ASN A 87 -10.97 0.72 -0.38
C ASN A 87 -11.87 0.25 -1.52
N TYR A 88 -13.05 0.83 -1.63
CA TYR A 88 -13.96 0.71 -2.76
C TYR A 88 -14.02 1.99 -3.61
N GLY A 89 -13.51 3.08 -3.05
CA GLY A 89 -13.58 4.41 -3.65
C GLY A 89 -12.49 4.67 -4.70
N THR A 90 -12.56 5.84 -5.30
CA THR A 90 -11.54 6.32 -6.23
C THR A 90 -10.48 7.14 -5.51
N VAL A 91 -9.21 6.81 -5.72
CA VAL A 91 -8.07 7.59 -5.24
C VAL A 91 -7.39 8.26 -6.43
N ALA A 92 -7.28 9.57 -6.41
CA ALA A 92 -6.67 10.37 -7.47
C ALA A 92 -5.55 11.26 -6.93
N GLY A 93 -4.32 10.89 -7.23
CA GLY A 93 -3.13 11.70 -6.95
C GLY A 93 -2.69 12.51 -8.16
N LYS A 94 -1.96 13.62 -7.93
CA LYS A 94 -1.48 14.48 -9.02
C LYS A 94 0.00 14.28 -9.33
N LYS A 95 0.86 14.10 -8.31
CA LYS A 95 2.31 14.20 -8.50
C LYS A 95 3.09 12.94 -8.16
N ARG A 96 2.79 12.29 -7.05
CA ARG A 96 3.49 11.06 -6.63
C ARG A 96 2.72 10.29 -5.57
N ASN A 97 3.00 9.02 -5.48
CA ASN A 97 2.55 8.07 -4.46
C ASN A 97 1.03 8.06 -4.29
N SER A 98 0.37 7.32 -5.13
CA SER A 98 -1.06 7.03 -5.01
C SER A 98 -1.27 5.55 -4.76
N GLY A 99 -1.99 5.20 -3.72
CA GLY A 99 -2.32 3.81 -3.38
C GLY A 99 -3.77 3.64 -2.97
N GLY A 100 -4.32 2.47 -3.22
CA GLY A 100 -5.70 2.18 -2.85
C GLY A 100 -5.93 2.22 -1.35
N VAL A 101 -4.93 1.87 -0.55
CA VAL A 101 -4.97 1.89 0.92
C VAL A 101 -4.08 3.01 1.46
N ALA A 102 -2.81 3.03 1.12
CA ALA A 102 -1.87 4.05 1.58
C ALA A 102 -1.19 4.75 0.39
N GLY A 103 -1.03 6.07 0.45
CA GLY A 103 -0.22 6.81 -0.52
C GLY A 103 1.25 6.46 -0.36
N SER A 104 1.78 6.56 0.86
CA SER A 104 3.15 6.21 1.23
C SER A 104 3.18 5.47 2.56
N GLU A 105 3.91 4.38 2.61
CA GLU A 105 4.28 3.65 3.82
C GLU A 105 5.79 3.74 4.00
N GLU A 106 6.24 4.61 4.89
CA GLU A 106 7.66 4.76 5.18
C GLU A 106 8.09 3.89 6.35
N LEU A 107 7.15 3.62 7.26
CA LEU A 107 7.33 2.75 8.42
C LEU A 107 6.04 1.97 8.69
N GLY A 108 6.17 0.82 9.34
CA GLY A 108 5.04 0.07 9.86
C GLY A 108 4.67 -1.18 9.06
N LEU A 109 3.38 -1.45 8.98
CA LEU A 109 2.85 -2.65 8.32
C LEU A 109 1.49 -2.38 7.70
N ILE A 110 1.32 -2.73 6.44
CA ILE A 110 0.01 -2.88 5.81
C ILE A 110 -0.30 -4.37 5.77
N HIS A 111 -1.35 -4.79 6.47
CA HIS A 111 -1.69 -6.21 6.62
C HIS A 111 -3.18 -6.48 6.35
N ALA A 112 -3.45 -7.50 5.59
CA ALA A 112 -4.80 -7.97 5.29
C ALA A 112 -5.73 -6.82 4.81
N CYS A 113 -5.19 -5.91 3.99
CA CYS A 113 -5.93 -4.81 3.41
C CYS A 113 -6.32 -5.12 1.96
N GLU A 114 -7.42 -4.52 1.51
CA GLU A 114 -7.99 -4.81 0.19
C GLU A 114 -8.29 -3.53 -0.58
N ASN A 115 -8.13 -3.58 -1.91
CA ASN A 115 -8.56 -2.51 -2.79
C ASN A 115 -9.36 -3.04 -3.98
N TYR A 116 -10.59 -2.57 -4.08
CA TYR A 116 -11.52 -2.82 -5.19
C TYR A 116 -11.85 -1.55 -6.00
N GLY A 117 -11.32 -0.42 -5.56
CA GLY A 117 -11.54 0.88 -6.19
C GLY A 117 -10.59 1.18 -7.35
N THR A 118 -10.69 2.38 -7.88
CA THR A 118 -9.77 2.87 -8.92
C THR A 118 -8.68 3.74 -8.31
N VAL A 119 -7.43 3.53 -8.72
CA VAL A 119 -6.32 4.39 -8.30
C VAL A 119 -5.72 5.08 -9.52
N GLN A 120 -5.57 6.39 -9.44
CA GLN A 120 -5.06 7.21 -10.53
C GLN A 120 -3.89 8.08 -10.05
N LEU A 121 -2.91 8.26 -10.92
CA LEU A 121 -1.82 9.21 -10.72
C LEU A 121 -1.65 10.01 -12.01
N GLU A 122 -1.89 11.31 -11.94
CA GLU A 122 -1.87 12.18 -13.11
C GLU A 122 -0.47 12.31 -13.71
N SER A 123 0.55 12.39 -12.84
CA SER A 123 1.95 12.48 -13.26
C SER A 123 2.88 11.90 -12.19
N GLY A 124 4.14 11.63 -12.55
CA GLY A 124 5.16 11.19 -11.60
C GLY A 124 5.20 9.68 -11.38
N ASN A 125 5.60 9.27 -10.20
CA ASN A 125 5.95 7.89 -9.88
C ASN A 125 5.20 7.38 -8.64
N GLY A 126 5.02 6.06 -8.56
CA GLY A 126 4.51 5.40 -7.38
C GLY A 126 2.98 5.27 -7.40
N LEU A 127 2.48 4.38 -8.25
CA LEU A 127 1.06 4.02 -8.31
C LEU A 127 0.89 2.55 -7.92
N GLY A 128 0.20 2.30 -6.82
CA GLY A 128 -0.03 0.94 -6.35
C GLY A 128 -1.50 0.63 -6.07
N GLY A 129 -1.86 -0.63 -6.25
CA GLY A 129 -3.20 -1.09 -5.86
C GLY A 129 -3.41 -0.99 -4.35
N ILE A 130 -2.39 -1.22 -3.56
CA ILE A 130 -2.39 -1.10 -2.10
C ILE A 130 -1.61 0.14 -1.65
N ALA A 131 -0.33 0.24 -1.96
CA ALA A 131 0.49 1.40 -1.59
C ALA A 131 1.20 2.01 -2.80
N GLY A 132 1.21 3.34 -2.91
CA GLY A 132 1.97 4.03 -3.96
C GLY A 132 3.48 3.82 -3.79
N TYR A 133 3.94 3.96 -2.57
CA TYR A 133 5.30 3.71 -2.11
C TYR A 133 5.27 2.93 -0.80
N SER A 134 6.18 1.96 -0.65
CA SER A 134 6.37 1.24 0.61
C SER A 134 7.88 1.03 0.84
N ALA A 135 8.39 1.60 1.92
CA ALA A 135 9.74 1.35 2.44
C ALA A 135 9.73 0.32 3.57
N SER A 136 8.58 -0.25 3.90
CA SER A 136 8.41 -1.22 4.97
C SER A 136 7.70 -2.48 4.46
N ARG A 137 6.67 -2.94 5.09
CA ARG A 137 6.11 -4.27 4.84
C ARG A 137 4.64 -4.24 4.41
N VAL A 138 4.35 -4.84 3.24
CA VAL A 138 2.99 -5.13 2.78
C VAL A 138 2.78 -6.64 2.79
N ASN A 139 1.86 -7.11 3.61
CA ASN A 139 1.61 -8.54 3.80
C ASN A 139 0.13 -8.89 3.67
N GLN A 140 -0.18 -10.05 3.09
CA GLN A 140 -1.54 -10.58 2.94
C GLN A 140 -2.56 -9.56 2.43
N SER A 141 -2.14 -8.67 1.52
CA SER A 141 -2.99 -7.61 1.00
C SER A 141 -3.35 -7.86 -0.47
N TYR A 142 -4.54 -7.40 -0.88
CA TYR A 142 -5.17 -7.87 -2.09
C TYR A 142 -5.69 -6.73 -2.94
N ALA A 143 -5.42 -6.78 -4.26
CA ALA A 143 -5.86 -5.74 -5.18
C ALA A 143 -6.59 -6.34 -6.39
N LEU A 144 -7.88 -6.02 -6.50
CA LEU A 144 -8.71 -6.26 -7.66
C LEU A 144 -9.26 -4.91 -8.15
N CYS A 145 -8.48 -4.18 -8.96
CA CYS A 145 -8.73 -2.77 -9.19
C CYS A 145 -8.20 -2.27 -10.54
N ASN A 146 -8.55 -1.04 -10.86
CA ASN A 146 -8.06 -0.33 -12.04
C ASN A 146 -6.97 0.67 -11.63
N LEU A 147 -5.83 0.63 -12.31
CA LEU A 147 -4.70 1.53 -12.11
C LEU A 147 -4.48 2.38 -13.36
N LYS A 148 -4.40 3.70 -13.20
CA LYS A 148 -4.15 4.63 -14.30
C LYS A 148 -3.00 5.57 -13.95
N GLY A 149 -1.88 5.43 -14.67
CA GLY A 149 -0.67 6.24 -14.46
C GLY A 149 0.40 5.90 -15.47
N ASP A 150 1.59 6.48 -15.31
CA ASP A 150 2.63 6.41 -16.35
C ASP A 150 3.90 5.68 -15.93
N ASN A 151 4.28 5.65 -14.65
CA ASN A 151 5.56 5.08 -14.23
C ASN A 151 5.54 4.55 -12.79
N LYS A 152 6.34 3.50 -12.53
CA LYS A 152 6.37 2.77 -11.25
C LYS A 152 4.96 2.35 -10.84
N ILE A 153 4.33 1.51 -11.65
CA ILE A 153 2.97 1.02 -11.42
C ILE A 153 3.02 -0.43 -11.00
N GLY A 154 2.41 -0.75 -9.89
CA GLY A 154 2.29 -2.13 -9.43
C GLY A 154 0.92 -2.49 -8.87
N GLY A 155 0.53 -3.73 -9.08
CA GLY A 155 -0.74 -4.24 -8.58
C GLY A 155 -0.86 -4.14 -7.06
N ILE A 156 0.24 -4.32 -6.34
CA ILE A 156 0.31 -4.12 -4.89
C ILE A 156 1.02 -2.79 -4.58
N THR A 157 2.26 -2.61 -5.02
CA THR A 157 3.01 -1.37 -4.75
C THR A 157 3.60 -0.77 -6.01
N GLY A 158 3.58 0.56 -6.14
CA GLY A 158 4.31 1.24 -7.22
C GLY A 158 5.82 1.05 -7.08
N GLU A 159 6.33 1.30 -5.91
CA GLU A 159 7.67 0.99 -5.46
C GLU A 159 7.59 0.33 -4.08
N GLY A 160 8.19 -0.84 -3.91
CA GLY A 160 8.06 -1.64 -2.70
C GLY A 160 9.36 -2.05 -2.07
N TYR A 161 9.29 -2.50 -0.81
CA TYR A 161 10.40 -3.08 -0.07
C TYR A 161 10.10 -4.56 0.23
N ASP A 162 9.37 -4.88 1.30
CA ASP A 162 8.98 -6.25 1.63
C ASP A 162 7.52 -6.51 1.26
N ILE A 163 7.29 -7.37 0.28
CA ILE A 163 5.94 -7.72 -0.17
C ILE A 163 5.76 -9.22 -0.07
N SER A 164 4.79 -9.68 0.72
CA SER A 164 4.58 -11.11 0.91
C SER A 164 3.10 -11.52 1.00
N ASN A 165 2.81 -12.72 0.48
CA ASN A 165 1.49 -13.34 0.52
C ASN A 165 0.36 -12.47 -0.07
N CYS A 166 0.68 -11.65 -1.06
CA CYS A 166 -0.26 -10.73 -1.69
C CYS A 166 -0.82 -11.31 -2.99
N LEU A 167 -2.06 -10.92 -3.32
CA LEU A 167 -2.73 -11.29 -4.56
C LEU A 167 -3.11 -10.04 -5.36
N ALA A 168 -2.87 -10.09 -6.68
CA ALA A 168 -3.25 -8.99 -7.55
C ALA A 168 -3.94 -9.49 -8.83
N MET A 169 -5.07 -8.85 -9.15
CA MET A 169 -5.75 -8.97 -10.42
C MET A 169 -6.17 -7.56 -10.87
N VAL A 170 -5.26 -6.88 -11.56
CA VAL A 170 -5.40 -5.46 -11.85
C VAL A 170 -5.39 -5.16 -13.33
N THR A 171 -6.16 -4.15 -13.73
CA THR A 171 -6.06 -3.55 -15.05
C THR A 171 -5.19 -2.30 -14.98
N ILE A 172 -4.11 -2.28 -15.76
CA ILE A 172 -3.18 -1.15 -15.79
C ILE A 172 -3.33 -0.40 -17.11
N SER A 173 -3.52 0.91 -17.05
CA SER A 173 -3.61 1.80 -18.20
C SER A 173 -2.73 3.04 -18.03
N GLY A 174 -2.12 3.51 -19.11
CA GLY A 174 -1.23 4.68 -19.12
C GLY A 174 -0.45 4.77 -20.43
N ASN A 175 0.34 5.83 -20.56
CA ASN A 175 1.08 6.12 -21.81
C ASN A 175 2.52 5.61 -21.81
N ARG A 176 3.04 5.16 -20.69
CA ARG A 176 4.40 4.64 -20.53
C ARG A 176 4.37 3.20 -20.06
N THR A 177 5.45 2.49 -20.33
CA THR A 177 5.58 1.05 -20.05
C THR A 177 6.80 0.72 -19.19
N GLU A 178 7.41 1.72 -18.58
CA GLU A 178 8.59 1.53 -17.73
C GLU A 178 8.18 1.25 -16.30
N LYS A 179 8.84 0.26 -15.69
CA LYS A 179 8.62 -0.15 -14.30
C LYS A 179 7.15 -0.44 -13.98
N ILE A 180 6.57 -1.33 -14.78
CA ILE A 180 5.19 -1.81 -14.58
C ILE A 180 5.24 -3.29 -14.19
N GLY A 181 4.48 -3.65 -13.17
CA GLY A 181 4.33 -5.05 -12.74
C GLY A 181 2.98 -5.31 -12.08
N SER A 182 2.53 -6.55 -12.19
CA SER A 182 1.27 -6.96 -11.58
C SER A 182 1.36 -7.05 -10.04
N ILE A 183 2.56 -7.15 -9.48
CA ILE A 183 2.81 -7.07 -8.03
C ILE A 183 3.47 -5.72 -7.70
N ALA A 184 4.61 -5.40 -8.29
CA ALA A 184 5.29 -4.14 -8.03
C ALA A 184 5.85 -3.53 -9.31
N GLY A 185 5.86 -2.22 -9.42
CA GLY A 185 6.57 -1.50 -10.48
C GLY A 185 8.08 -1.71 -10.36
N CYS A 186 8.60 -1.57 -9.17
CA CYS A 186 9.98 -1.92 -8.82
C CYS A 186 10.09 -2.26 -7.34
N ILE A 187 11.19 -2.91 -6.98
CA ILE A 187 11.57 -3.23 -5.59
C ILE A 187 12.84 -2.46 -5.27
N ASN A 188 12.90 -1.88 -4.08
CA ASN A 188 14.06 -1.19 -3.55
C ASN A 188 15.23 -2.15 -3.33
N GLU A 189 16.44 -1.62 -3.28
CA GLU A 189 17.62 -2.41 -2.90
C GLU A 189 17.37 -3.08 -1.54
N ASP A 190 17.78 -4.35 -1.42
CA ASP A 190 17.57 -5.19 -0.24
C ASP A 190 16.11 -5.56 0.08
N GLY A 191 15.14 -5.11 -0.70
CA GLY A 191 13.74 -5.50 -0.54
C GLY A 191 13.48 -6.95 -0.91
N THR A 192 12.46 -7.56 -0.33
CA THR A 192 12.13 -8.97 -0.51
C THR A 192 10.75 -9.17 -1.12
N LEU A 193 10.62 -10.26 -1.87
CA LEU A 193 9.36 -10.74 -2.42
C LEU A 193 9.19 -12.19 -2.03
N GLU A 194 8.02 -12.54 -1.49
CA GLU A 194 7.73 -13.91 -1.10
C GLU A 194 6.25 -14.24 -1.33
N ASN A 195 5.99 -15.35 -2.02
CA ASN A 195 4.67 -15.95 -2.13
C ASN A 195 3.57 -14.99 -2.62
N ASN A 196 3.90 -14.11 -3.57
CA ASN A 196 2.92 -13.22 -4.19
C ASN A 196 2.44 -13.80 -5.51
N TYR A 197 1.13 -13.73 -5.78
CA TYR A 197 0.52 -14.26 -6.99
C TYR A 197 -0.28 -13.19 -7.72
N PHE A 198 -0.39 -13.34 -9.04
CA PHE A 198 -1.19 -12.44 -9.84
C PHE A 198 -1.78 -13.12 -11.07
N VAL A 199 -2.92 -12.61 -11.49
CA VAL A 199 -3.55 -12.96 -12.77
C VAL A 199 -3.39 -11.79 -13.74
N SER A 200 -2.68 -12.01 -14.83
CA SER A 200 -2.52 -11.02 -15.90
C SER A 200 -2.02 -11.69 -17.18
N ASP A 201 -2.60 -11.33 -18.31
CA ASP A 201 -2.11 -11.76 -19.62
C ASP A 201 -1.08 -10.79 -20.22
N LEU A 202 -1.03 -9.56 -19.71
CA LEU A 202 -0.24 -8.47 -20.30
C LEU A 202 1.06 -8.20 -19.53
N TRP A 203 1.03 -8.22 -18.21
CA TRP A 203 2.13 -7.73 -17.38
C TRP A 203 2.79 -8.85 -16.57
N GLY A 204 4.09 -8.78 -16.40
CA GLY A 204 4.84 -9.63 -15.47
C GLY A 204 4.66 -9.19 -14.00
N GLY A 205 5.29 -9.90 -13.08
CA GLY A 205 5.17 -9.65 -11.64
C GLY A 205 5.81 -8.35 -11.18
N VAL A 206 7.09 -8.12 -11.56
CA VAL A 206 7.84 -6.91 -11.21
C VAL A 206 8.60 -6.43 -12.45
N ASP A 207 8.45 -5.18 -12.82
CA ASP A 207 9.08 -4.58 -14.01
C ASP A 207 8.97 -5.50 -15.25
N GLN A 208 7.77 -6.03 -15.48
CA GLN A 208 7.40 -6.97 -16.54
C GLN A 208 8.04 -8.38 -16.44
N ILE A 209 8.74 -8.70 -15.36
CA ILE A 209 9.40 -9.98 -15.14
C ILE A 209 8.63 -10.82 -14.12
N ASN A 210 8.49 -12.13 -14.41
CA ASN A 210 7.91 -13.09 -13.47
C ASN A 210 9.01 -13.71 -12.62
N TYR A 211 8.74 -13.82 -11.32
CA TYR A 211 9.65 -14.43 -10.36
C TYR A 211 8.94 -15.59 -9.65
N ILE A 212 9.35 -16.83 -9.97
CA ILE A 212 8.77 -18.05 -9.38
C ILE A 212 8.95 -18.03 -7.87
N GLY A 213 7.86 -18.31 -7.13
CA GLY A 213 7.84 -18.30 -5.67
C GLY A 213 7.88 -16.92 -5.02
N LYS A 214 8.03 -15.85 -5.81
CA LYS A 214 8.15 -14.46 -5.31
C LYS A 214 7.06 -13.54 -5.84
N ALA A 215 6.94 -13.45 -7.16
CA ALA A 215 5.89 -12.72 -7.88
C ALA A 215 5.49 -13.59 -9.08
N GLN A 216 4.61 -14.53 -8.86
CA GLN A 216 4.31 -15.61 -9.78
C GLN A 216 2.96 -15.40 -10.46
N ARG A 217 2.96 -15.54 -11.77
CA ARG A 217 1.71 -15.59 -12.53
C ARG A 217 0.98 -16.90 -12.25
N CYS A 218 -0.32 -16.82 -12.10
CA CYS A 218 -1.23 -17.95 -12.06
C CYS A 218 -2.45 -17.69 -12.94
N THR A 219 -3.19 -18.74 -13.24
CA THR A 219 -4.54 -18.58 -13.84
C THR A 219 -5.55 -18.19 -12.76
N TYR A 220 -6.72 -17.73 -13.19
CA TYR A 220 -7.79 -17.45 -12.25
C TYR A 220 -8.25 -18.71 -11.50
N GLU A 221 -8.33 -19.85 -12.20
CA GLU A 221 -8.69 -21.14 -11.62
C GLU A 221 -7.69 -21.59 -10.54
N GLU A 222 -6.39 -21.40 -10.78
CA GLU A 222 -5.34 -21.67 -9.78
C GLU A 222 -5.46 -20.75 -8.57
N LEU A 223 -5.73 -19.45 -8.80
CA LEU A 223 -5.92 -18.48 -7.73
C LEU A 223 -7.11 -18.87 -6.85
N MET A 224 -8.23 -19.33 -7.43
CA MET A 224 -9.42 -19.76 -6.69
C MET A 224 -9.21 -21.02 -5.85
N GLN A 225 -8.14 -21.78 -6.04
CA GLN A 225 -7.79 -22.95 -5.22
C GLN A 225 -6.92 -22.59 -4.01
N MET A 226 -6.48 -21.34 -3.89
CA MET A 226 -5.67 -20.88 -2.76
C MET A 226 -6.55 -20.69 -1.51
N GLU A 227 -6.01 -21.05 -0.34
CA GLU A 227 -6.77 -21.01 0.93
C GLU A 227 -7.15 -19.59 1.38
N THR A 228 -6.43 -18.57 0.89
CA THR A 228 -6.52 -17.19 1.38
C THR A 228 -7.09 -16.19 0.39
N VAL A 229 -7.94 -16.65 -0.55
CA VAL A 229 -8.55 -15.75 -1.54
C VAL A 229 -9.67 -14.92 -0.91
N PRO A 230 -9.62 -13.58 -0.98
CA PRO A 230 -10.70 -12.74 -0.47
C PRO A 230 -12.02 -12.98 -1.22
N THR A 231 -13.14 -12.82 -0.52
CA THR A 231 -14.47 -13.00 -1.12
C THR A 231 -14.70 -12.11 -2.35
N GLY A 232 -14.13 -10.90 -2.37
CA GLY A 232 -14.26 -9.99 -3.51
C GLY A 232 -13.64 -10.51 -4.81
N PHE A 233 -12.65 -11.41 -4.73
CA PHE A 233 -12.06 -12.05 -5.91
C PHE A 233 -12.89 -13.19 -6.47
N THR A 234 -13.80 -13.74 -5.68
CA THR A 234 -14.67 -14.87 -6.08
C THR A 234 -15.97 -14.42 -6.74
N GLN A 235 -16.21 -13.12 -6.83
CA GLN A 235 -17.44 -12.55 -7.36
C GLN A 235 -17.16 -11.70 -8.60
N VAL A 236 -18.08 -11.78 -9.56
CA VAL A 236 -18.09 -10.96 -10.77
C VAL A 236 -19.26 -9.98 -10.68
N THR A 237 -18.99 -8.71 -10.95
CA THR A 237 -20.02 -7.70 -11.06
C THR A 237 -20.56 -7.68 -12.48
N VAL A 238 -21.84 -7.98 -12.64
CA VAL A 238 -22.55 -7.89 -13.92
C VAL A 238 -23.43 -6.65 -13.89
N THR A 239 -23.19 -5.71 -14.81
CA THR A 239 -23.98 -4.49 -14.95
C THR A 239 -24.84 -4.61 -16.21
N PHE A 240 -26.12 -4.38 -16.07
CA PHE A 240 -27.08 -4.29 -17.18
C PHE A 240 -27.31 -2.82 -17.49
N GLU A 241 -27.05 -2.45 -18.73
CA GLU A 241 -27.20 -1.07 -19.22
C GLU A 241 -28.14 -1.02 -20.43
N GLN A 242 -28.92 0.04 -20.52
CA GLN A 242 -29.73 0.37 -21.68
C GLN A 242 -29.65 1.90 -21.92
N ASP A 243 -29.28 2.31 -23.12
CA ASP A 243 -29.18 3.72 -23.53
C ASP A 243 -28.29 4.56 -22.58
N ASP A 244 -27.14 4.02 -22.17
CA ASP A 244 -26.18 4.57 -21.18
C ASP A 244 -26.75 4.70 -19.74
N GLU A 245 -27.91 4.12 -19.46
CA GLU A 245 -28.50 4.06 -18.11
C GLU A 245 -28.29 2.67 -17.49
N VAL A 246 -27.74 2.64 -16.28
CA VAL A 246 -27.57 1.40 -15.52
C VAL A 246 -28.91 0.93 -14.98
N LEU A 247 -29.41 -0.18 -15.49
CA LEU A 247 -30.69 -0.75 -15.07
C LEU A 247 -30.56 -1.62 -13.82
N ALA A 248 -29.48 -2.38 -13.72
CA ALA A 248 -29.20 -3.23 -12.57
C ALA A 248 -27.72 -3.57 -12.48
N THR A 249 -27.25 -3.81 -11.26
CA THR A 249 -25.92 -4.37 -10.99
C THR A 249 -26.08 -5.57 -10.06
N LEU A 250 -25.53 -6.71 -10.46
CA LEU A 250 -25.57 -7.95 -9.70
C LEU A 250 -24.15 -8.41 -9.41
N GLN A 251 -23.94 -8.93 -8.20
CA GLN A 251 -22.73 -9.67 -7.86
C GLN A 251 -23.05 -11.17 -7.92
N ILE A 252 -22.35 -11.89 -8.74
CA ILE A 252 -22.52 -13.33 -8.92
C ILE A 252 -21.19 -14.04 -8.68
N PRO A 253 -21.20 -15.29 -8.20
CA PRO A 253 -19.99 -16.11 -8.19
C PRO A 253 -19.42 -16.20 -9.61
N TYR A 254 -18.10 -16.33 -9.72
CA TYR A 254 -17.37 -16.36 -11.01
C TYR A 254 -17.91 -17.37 -12.02
N ASP A 255 -18.34 -18.53 -11.54
CA ASP A 255 -18.95 -19.59 -12.35
C ASP A 255 -20.49 -19.60 -12.28
N GLY A 256 -21.07 -18.58 -11.71
CA GLY A 256 -22.49 -18.41 -11.54
C GLY A 256 -23.20 -18.04 -12.85
N THR A 257 -24.45 -18.41 -12.96
CA THR A 257 -25.32 -18.01 -14.09
C THR A 257 -26.32 -16.97 -13.65
N VAL A 258 -26.51 -15.93 -14.46
CA VAL A 258 -27.61 -14.98 -14.30
C VAL A 258 -28.86 -15.60 -14.94
N THR A 259 -29.87 -15.88 -14.14
CA THR A 259 -31.19 -16.39 -14.59
C THR A 259 -32.25 -15.31 -14.50
#